data_1ef5ac3d9146d463ade7b569e17918e1
#
_entry.id   1ef5ac3d9146d463ade7b569e17918e1
#
_cell.length_a   1.000
_cell.length_b   1.000
_cell.length_c   1.000
_cell.angle_alpha   90.00
_cell.angle_beta   90.00
_cell.angle_gamma   90.00
#
_symmetry.space_group_name_H-M   'P 1'
#
loop_
_entity.id
_entity.type
_entity.pdbx_description
1 polymer ?
#
loop_
_entity_poly.entity_id
_entity_poly.type
_entity_poly.pdbx_seq_one_letter_code
_entity_poly.pdbx_strand_id
1 'polypeptide(L)'
;MTAIRDATPSDADDIYRLLTGFVTSYRPDRAVFDDGAFPRVIEAASYGRAEFLVAEQDACVVGYLLALRMPTLFAGGTVLELLELTVAESMRGRGTGSALVRAAQARAREAKDVEVTVPTRRAADFYRALGFRETAVHLTWSTA
;
A
#
# COMPACT_ATOMS: atom_id res chain seq x y z
N MET A 1 17.91 8.27 8.03
CA MET A 1 16.56 8.88 8.05
C MET A 1 15.75 8.36 6.86
N THR A 2 14.52 7.98 7.11
CA THR A 2 13.65 7.41 6.09
C THR A 2 12.82 8.50 5.43
N ALA A 3 12.81 8.55 4.11
CA ALA A 3 11.97 9.48 3.34
C ALA A 3 10.85 8.72 2.65
N ILE A 4 9.64 9.29 2.68
CA ILE A 4 8.48 8.73 1.98
C ILE A 4 8.29 9.53 0.68
N ARG A 5 8.17 8.82 -0.43
CA ARG A 5 7.96 9.44 -1.74
C ARG A 5 7.13 8.54 -2.64
N ASP A 6 6.68 9.07 -3.77
CA ASP A 6 5.99 8.26 -4.77
C ASP A 6 6.95 7.23 -5.37
N ALA A 7 6.43 6.05 -5.63
CA ALA A 7 7.18 5.02 -6.36
C ALA A 7 7.38 5.44 -7.81
N THR A 8 8.50 5.05 -8.39
CA THR A 8 8.82 5.29 -9.80
C THR A 8 9.11 3.95 -10.48
N PRO A 9 9.12 3.91 -11.83
CA PRO A 9 9.49 2.67 -12.53
C PRO A 9 10.84 2.10 -12.15
N SER A 10 11.78 2.93 -11.72
CA SER A 10 13.11 2.47 -11.31
C SER A 10 13.13 1.75 -9.96
N ASP A 11 12.02 1.75 -9.23
CA ASP A 11 11.92 1.05 -7.95
C ASP A 11 11.51 -0.42 -8.09
N ALA A 12 11.33 -0.91 -9.32
CA ALA A 12 10.79 -2.25 -9.57
C ALA A 12 11.56 -3.36 -8.85
N ASP A 13 12.89 -3.34 -8.91
CA ASP A 13 13.71 -4.39 -8.29
C ASP A 13 13.51 -4.43 -6.77
N ASP A 14 13.57 -3.28 -6.13
CA ASP A 14 13.41 -3.18 -4.68
C ASP A 14 12.01 -3.59 -4.24
N ILE A 15 10.99 -3.13 -4.98
CA ILE A 15 9.61 -3.47 -4.65
C ILE A 15 9.35 -4.96 -4.83
N TYR A 16 9.86 -5.57 -5.92
CA TYR A 16 9.70 -7.01 -6.12
C TYR A 16 10.37 -7.79 -5.00
N ARG A 17 11.55 -7.37 -4.57
CA ARG A 17 12.25 -8.01 -3.45
C ARG A 17 11.41 -7.96 -2.18
N LEU A 18 10.81 -6.80 -1.88
CA LEU A 18 9.92 -6.66 -0.72
C LEU A 18 8.66 -7.50 -0.86
N LEU A 19 8.10 -7.57 -2.07
CA LEU A 19 6.91 -8.36 -2.36
C LEU A 19 7.14 -9.85 -2.08
N THR A 20 8.33 -10.39 -2.36
CA THR A 20 8.62 -11.80 -2.09
C THR A 20 8.63 -12.13 -0.60
N GLY A 21 8.80 -11.13 0.27
CA GLY A 21 8.70 -11.29 1.71
C GLY A 21 7.29 -11.07 2.26
N PHE A 22 6.33 -10.72 1.41
CA PHE A 22 4.96 -10.45 1.83
C PHE A 22 4.25 -11.76 2.19
N VAL A 23 3.62 -11.79 3.38
CA VAL A 23 2.95 -13.00 3.87
C VAL A 23 1.58 -13.12 3.21
N THR A 24 1.53 -13.88 2.11
CA THR A 24 0.32 -14.09 1.33
C THR A 24 0.36 -15.49 0.71
N SER A 25 -0.79 -15.98 0.24
CA SER A 25 -0.88 -17.22 -0.51
C SER A 25 -0.41 -17.08 -1.97
N TYR A 26 -0.17 -15.85 -2.43
CA TYR A 26 0.26 -15.59 -3.79
C TYR A 26 1.79 -15.49 -3.87
N ARG A 27 2.32 -15.96 -4.99
CA ARG A 27 3.75 -15.89 -5.31
C ARG A 27 3.90 -15.49 -6.78
N PRO A 28 3.67 -14.21 -7.12
CA PRO A 28 3.77 -13.77 -8.52
C PRO A 28 5.20 -13.93 -9.02
N ASP A 29 5.36 -14.44 -10.24
CA ASP A 29 6.68 -14.50 -10.83
C ASP A 29 7.09 -13.12 -11.37
N ARG A 30 8.38 -12.97 -11.67
CA ARG A 30 8.93 -11.68 -12.08
C ARG A 30 8.36 -11.20 -13.42
N ALA A 31 8.09 -12.11 -14.35
CA ALA A 31 7.55 -11.75 -15.66
C ALA A 31 6.14 -11.16 -15.52
N VAL A 32 5.29 -11.78 -14.70
CA VAL A 32 3.95 -11.26 -14.43
C VAL A 32 4.03 -9.88 -13.79
N PHE A 33 4.95 -9.70 -12.87
CA PHE A 33 5.19 -8.42 -12.21
C PHE A 33 5.63 -7.35 -13.23
N ASP A 34 6.66 -7.65 -14.03
CA ASP A 34 7.25 -6.68 -14.96
C ASP A 34 6.33 -6.33 -16.13
N ASP A 35 5.61 -7.32 -16.66
CA ASP A 35 4.84 -7.15 -17.90
C ASP A 35 3.40 -6.70 -17.65
N GLY A 36 2.91 -6.85 -16.44
CA GLY A 36 1.51 -6.55 -16.13
C GLY A 36 1.28 -5.76 -14.86
N ALA A 37 1.49 -6.37 -13.71
CA ALA A 37 1.06 -5.80 -12.43
C ALA A 37 1.75 -4.46 -12.12
N PHE A 38 3.06 -4.41 -12.16
CA PHE A 38 3.79 -3.22 -11.77
C PHE A 38 3.52 -2.01 -12.68
N PRO A 39 3.60 -2.14 -14.03
CA PRO A 39 3.26 -1.01 -14.90
C PRO A 39 1.83 -0.50 -14.71
N ARG A 40 0.88 -1.40 -14.45
CA ARG A 40 -0.52 -0.99 -14.22
C ARG A 40 -0.69 -0.20 -12.94
N VAL A 41 0.03 -0.58 -11.89
CA VAL A 41 0.00 0.15 -10.62
C VAL A 41 0.64 1.53 -10.78
N ILE A 42 1.77 1.61 -11.46
CA ILE A 42 2.44 2.89 -11.75
C ILE A 42 1.52 3.80 -12.57
N GLU A 43 0.85 3.25 -13.58
CA GLU A 43 -0.10 4.01 -14.39
C GLU A 43 -1.28 4.52 -13.55
N ALA A 44 -1.89 3.65 -12.74
CA ALA A 44 -3.00 4.04 -11.87
C ALA A 44 -2.59 5.18 -10.93
N ALA A 45 -1.40 5.11 -10.38
CA ALA A 45 -0.88 6.17 -9.50
C ALA A 45 -0.69 7.48 -10.27
N SER A 46 -0.24 7.42 -11.51
CA SER A 46 -0.03 8.62 -12.33
C SER A 46 -1.34 9.35 -12.66
N TYR A 47 -2.47 8.64 -12.66
CA TYR A 47 -3.80 9.21 -12.88
C TYR A 47 -4.54 9.53 -11.57
N GLY A 48 -3.88 9.42 -10.43
CA GLY A 48 -4.52 9.69 -9.14
C GLY A 48 -5.50 8.61 -8.68
N ARG A 49 -5.50 7.43 -9.32
CA ARG A 49 -6.38 6.31 -8.96
C ARG A 49 -5.78 5.39 -7.93
N ALA A 50 -4.54 5.60 -7.59
CA ALA A 50 -3.84 4.84 -6.56
C ALA A 50 -2.83 5.74 -5.88
N GLU A 51 -2.49 5.40 -4.64
CA GLU A 51 -1.31 5.93 -3.95
C GLU A 51 -0.31 4.80 -3.87
N PHE A 52 0.84 5.00 -4.48
CA PHE A 52 1.90 4.01 -4.49
C PHE A 52 3.16 4.67 -3.93
N LEU A 53 3.44 4.40 -2.66
CA LEU A 53 4.46 5.09 -1.89
C LEU A 53 5.58 4.14 -1.51
N VAL A 54 6.79 4.66 -1.47
CA VAL A 54 7.95 3.92 -0.99
C VAL A 54 8.62 4.67 0.16
N ALA A 55 9.23 3.90 1.04
CA ALA A 55 10.09 4.41 2.09
C ALA A 55 11.52 4.16 1.65
N GLU A 56 12.31 5.22 1.54
CA GLU A 56 13.69 5.13 1.10
C GLU A 56 14.64 5.50 2.24
N GLN A 57 15.67 4.70 2.42
CA GLN A 57 16.74 4.97 3.39
C GLN A 57 18.06 4.57 2.76
N ASP A 58 19.03 5.50 2.78
CA ASP A 58 20.36 5.27 2.22
C ASP A 58 20.30 4.80 0.76
N ALA A 59 19.49 5.48 -0.05
CA ALA A 59 19.27 5.18 -1.46
C ALA A 59 18.69 3.78 -1.74
N CYS A 60 18.10 3.15 -0.72
CA CYS A 60 17.47 1.84 -0.84
C CYS A 60 16.01 1.92 -0.42
N VAL A 61 15.11 1.30 -1.19
CA VAL A 61 13.69 1.22 -0.82
C VAL A 61 13.55 0.12 0.23
N VAL A 62 13.09 0.50 1.42
CA VAL A 62 12.99 -0.39 2.58
C VAL A 62 11.52 -0.70 2.95
N GLY A 63 10.58 -0.14 2.23
CA GLY A 63 9.17 -0.43 2.43
C GLY A 63 8.33 0.17 1.31
N TYR A 64 7.11 -0.35 1.13
CA TYR A 64 6.16 0.24 0.19
C TYR A 64 4.74 0.12 0.71
N LEU A 65 3.89 0.98 0.19
CA LEU A 65 2.45 0.96 0.43
C LEU A 65 1.74 1.13 -0.89
N LEU A 66 0.73 0.29 -1.13
CA LEU A 66 -0.17 0.43 -2.27
C LEU A 66 -1.59 0.59 -1.76
N ALA A 67 -2.26 1.66 -2.18
CA ALA A 67 -3.67 1.91 -1.89
C ALA A 67 -4.39 2.27 -3.18
N LEU A 68 -5.64 1.86 -3.28
CA LEU A 68 -6.46 2.12 -4.46
C LEU A 68 -7.57 3.11 -4.13
N ARG A 69 -7.76 4.11 -4.98
CA ARG A 69 -8.79 5.13 -4.82
C ARG A 69 -10.00 4.76 -5.64
N MET A 70 -11.14 4.57 -4.97
CA MET A 70 -12.35 4.05 -5.59
C MET A 70 -13.51 5.04 -5.47
N PRO A 71 -14.19 5.37 -6.57
CA PRO A 71 -15.44 6.12 -6.47
C PRO A 71 -16.52 5.25 -5.85
N THR A 72 -17.34 5.83 -4.99
CA THR A 72 -18.42 5.11 -4.31
C THR A 72 -19.71 5.91 -4.38
N LEU A 73 -20.82 5.20 -4.35
CA LEU A 73 -22.15 5.84 -4.22
C LEU A 73 -22.52 6.01 -2.74
N PHE A 74 -22.23 4.98 -1.92
CA PHE A 74 -22.66 4.99 -0.51
C PHE A 74 -21.97 6.08 0.32
N ALA A 75 -20.71 6.38 0.03
CA ALA A 75 -19.97 7.39 0.79
C ALA A 75 -20.12 8.80 0.20
N GLY A 76 -20.69 8.91 -1.02
CA GLY A 76 -20.82 10.19 -1.68
C GLY A 76 -19.51 10.76 -2.20
N GLY A 77 -18.49 9.92 -2.35
CA GLY A 77 -17.18 10.33 -2.81
C GLY A 77 -16.24 9.14 -2.93
N THR A 78 -14.95 9.42 -3.01
CA THR A 78 -13.93 8.38 -3.15
C THR A 78 -13.51 7.83 -1.78
N VAL A 79 -13.15 6.55 -1.78
CA VAL A 79 -12.58 5.85 -0.64
C VAL A 79 -11.18 5.37 -1.04
N LEU A 80 -10.19 5.56 -0.17
CA LEU A 80 -8.84 5.05 -0.39
C LEU A 80 -8.69 3.76 0.41
N GLU A 81 -8.48 2.63 -0.27
CA GLU A 81 -8.30 1.35 0.41
C GLU A 81 -6.85 0.89 0.31
N LEU A 82 -6.23 0.66 1.46
CA LEU A 82 -4.89 0.09 1.54
C LEU A 82 -4.96 -1.38 1.16
N LEU A 83 -4.18 -1.77 0.17
CA LEU A 83 -4.11 -3.15 -0.32
C LEU A 83 -2.86 -3.87 0.15
N GLU A 84 -1.73 -3.18 0.20
CA GLU A 84 -0.45 -3.78 0.55
C GLU A 84 0.38 -2.81 1.37
N LEU A 85 0.99 -3.32 2.42
CA LEU A 85 1.98 -2.59 3.23
C LEU A 85 3.06 -3.58 3.61
N THR A 86 4.28 -3.32 3.17
CA THR A 86 5.42 -4.20 3.41
C THR A 86 6.64 -3.38 3.79
N VAL A 87 7.33 -3.82 4.85
CA VAL A 87 8.57 -3.20 5.31
C VAL A 87 9.62 -4.30 5.39
N ALA A 88 10.84 -3.99 4.95
CA ALA A 88 11.96 -4.91 5.04
C ALA A 88 12.13 -5.40 6.49
N GLU A 89 12.41 -6.69 6.67
CA GLU A 89 12.51 -7.30 7.99
C GLU A 89 13.49 -6.54 8.89
N SER A 90 14.63 -6.13 8.34
CA SER A 90 15.66 -5.38 9.08
C SER A 90 15.20 -4.00 9.55
N MET A 91 14.12 -3.48 8.99
CA MET A 91 13.59 -2.14 9.29
C MET A 91 12.31 -2.17 10.11
N ARG A 92 11.83 -3.34 10.48
CA ARG A 92 10.60 -3.48 11.29
C ARG A 92 10.83 -2.95 12.70
N GLY A 93 9.75 -2.42 13.30
CA GLY A 93 9.81 -1.86 14.64
C GLY A 93 10.45 -0.49 14.72
N ARG A 94 10.71 0.17 13.60
CA ARG A 94 11.35 1.49 13.55
C ARG A 94 10.41 2.61 13.08
N GLY A 95 9.11 2.33 12.96
CA GLY A 95 8.12 3.33 12.56
C GLY A 95 7.98 3.53 11.07
N THR A 96 8.65 2.75 10.23
CA THR A 96 8.57 2.88 8.76
C THR A 96 7.16 2.60 8.26
N GLY A 97 6.52 1.54 8.74
CA GLY A 97 5.13 1.22 8.36
C GLY A 97 4.17 2.33 8.77
N SER A 98 4.30 2.84 9.99
CA SER A 98 3.48 3.96 10.46
C SER A 98 3.66 5.21 9.61
N ALA A 99 4.91 5.50 9.21
CA ALA A 99 5.19 6.65 8.35
C ALA A 99 4.51 6.51 6.99
N LEU A 100 4.53 5.32 6.40
CA LEU A 100 3.86 5.04 5.14
C LEU A 100 2.34 5.22 5.26
N VAL A 101 1.73 4.68 6.32
CA VAL A 101 0.29 4.82 6.53
C VAL A 101 -0.09 6.29 6.77
N ARG A 102 0.68 7.02 7.57
CA ARG A 102 0.42 8.44 7.81
C ARG A 102 0.52 9.25 6.52
N ALA A 103 1.46 8.89 5.64
CA ALA A 103 1.57 9.54 4.34
C ALA A 103 0.32 9.27 3.48
N ALA A 104 -0.18 8.03 3.49
CA ALA A 104 -1.41 7.69 2.79
C ALA A 104 -2.61 8.46 3.34
N GLN A 105 -2.71 8.59 4.66
CA GLN A 105 -3.76 9.38 5.30
C GLN A 105 -3.69 10.85 4.87
N ALA A 106 -2.47 11.41 4.78
CA ALA A 106 -2.29 12.78 4.32
C ALA A 106 -2.72 12.94 2.85
N ARG A 107 -2.37 11.97 1.99
CA ARG A 107 -2.80 11.97 0.59
C ARG A 107 -4.33 11.88 0.46
N ALA A 108 -4.96 11.10 1.32
CA ALA A 108 -6.42 10.99 1.35
C ALA A 108 -7.07 12.34 1.71
N ARG A 109 -6.51 13.06 2.68
CA ARG A 109 -7.00 14.40 3.02
C ARG A 109 -6.85 15.38 1.87
N GLU A 110 -5.71 15.38 1.22
CA GLU A 110 -5.44 16.26 0.07
C GLU A 110 -6.41 15.97 -1.09
N ALA A 111 -6.69 14.70 -1.35
CA ALA A 111 -7.60 14.27 -2.40
C ALA A 111 -9.07 14.39 -2.00
N LYS A 112 -9.35 14.72 -0.74
CA LYS A 112 -10.70 14.78 -0.17
C LYS A 112 -11.43 13.44 -0.23
N ASP A 113 -10.68 12.34 -0.05
CA ASP A 113 -11.29 11.02 0.12
C ASP A 113 -12.14 11.04 1.40
N VAL A 114 -13.27 10.33 1.36
CA VAL A 114 -14.20 10.28 2.50
C VAL A 114 -13.61 9.49 3.65
N GLU A 115 -12.91 8.41 3.34
CA GLU A 115 -12.29 7.56 4.35
C GLU A 115 -11.14 6.76 3.74
N VAL A 116 -10.30 6.21 4.62
CA VAL A 116 -9.26 5.25 4.28
C VAL A 116 -9.64 3.93 4.93
N THR A 117 -9.64 2.84 4.18
CA THR A 117 -9.97 1.51 4.70
C THR A 117 -8.79 0.57 4.53
N VAL A 118 -8.73 -0.47 5.34
CA VAL A 118 -7.72 -1.51 5.23
C VAL A 118 -8.28 -2.86 5.65
N PRO A 119 -8.32 -3.87 4.76
CA PRO A 119 -8.58 -5.23 5.17
C PRO A 119 -7.28 -5.79 5.77
N THR A 120 -7.35 -6.25 7.01
CA THR A 120 -6.17 -6.80 7.68
C THR A 120 -6.53 -8.07 8.42
N ARG A 121 -5.63 -9.06 8.39
CA ARG A 121 -5.79 -10.32 9.12
C ARG A 121 -5.10 -10.31 10.48
N ARG A 122 -3.94 -9.66 10.56
CA ARG A 122 -3.04 -9.82 11.72
C ARG A 122 -2.58 -8.50 12.34
N ALA A 123 -2.83 -7.38 11.68
CA ALA A 123 -2.28 -6.10 12.09
C ALA A 123 -3.33 -5.12 12.60
N ALA A 124 -4.47 -5.61 13.07
CA ALA A 124 -5.57 -4.74 13.53
C ALA A 124 -5.10 -3.74 14.60
N ASP A 125 -4.29 -4.20 15.57
CA ASP A 125 -3.79 -3.31 16.62
C ASP A 125 -2.88 -2.22 16.09
N PHE A 126 -2.05 -2.55 15.09
CA PHE A 126 -1.20 -1.58 14.42
C PHE A 126 -2.05 -0.46 13.81
N TYR A 127 -3.11 -0.82 13.09
CA TYR A 127 -3.98 0.17 12.46
C TYR A 127 -4.83 0.93 13.47
N ARG A 128 -5.31 0.28 14.54
CA ARG A 128 -6.05 0.98 15.60
C ARG A 128 -5.19 2.07 16.22
N ALA A 129 -3.91 1.82 16.44
CA ALA A 129 -2.98 2.81 16.97
C ALA A 129 -2.83 4.02 16.04
N LEU A 130 -3.15 3.86 14.74
CA LEU A 130 -3.13 4.94 13.76
C LEU A 130 -4.48 5.58 13.51
N GLY A 131 -5.47 5.28 14.35
CA GLY A 131 -6.80 5.90 14.31
C GLY A 131 -7.84 5.14 13.51
N PHE A 132 -7.53 3.94 13.03
CA PHE A 132 -8.52 3.09 12.37
C PHE A 132 -9.41 2.40 13.39
N ARG A 133 -10.66 2.14 13.02
CA ARG A 133 -11.59 1.36 13.83
C ARG A 133 -12.17 0.22 13.00
N GLU A 134 -12.58 -0.85 13.66
CA GLU A 134 -13.13 -2.01 12.99
C GLU A 134 -14.56 -1.72 12.51
N THR A 135 -14.85 -2.01 11.25
CA THR A 135 -16.15 -1.73 10.64
C THR A 135 -16.77 -2.91 9.92
N ALA A 136 -15.98 -3.86 9.44
CA ALA A 136 -16.50 -4.93 8.57
C ALA A 136 -15.65 -6.19 8.65
N VAL A 137 -16.24 -7.30 8.24
CA VAL A 137 -15.54 -8.57 8.03
C VAL A 137 -15.20 -8.67 6.54
N HIS A 138 -13.96 -9.03 6.23
CA HIS A 138 -13.49 -9.19 4.86
C HIS A 138 -13.59 -10.66 4.46
N LEU A 139 -14.32 -10.94 3.38
CA LEU A 139 -14.53 -12.28 2.84
C LEU A 139 -13.88 -12.39 1.47
N THR A 140 -13.29 -13.54 1.19
CA THR A 140 -12.61 -13.78 -0.10
C THR A 140 -13.20 -15.03 -0.78
N TRP A 141 -13.46 -14.90 -2.07
CA TRP A 141 -13.79 -16.03 -2.94
C TRP A 141 -12.80 -16.02 -4.09
N SER A 142 -12.08 -17.10 -4.29
CA SER A 142 -11.06 -17.20 -5.34
C SER A 142 -11.62 -17.84 -6.60
N THR A 143 -11.22 -17.33 -7.76
CA THR A 143 -11.70 -17.83 -9.04
C THR A 143 -11.01 -19.12 -9.49
N ALA A 144 -9.93 -19.48 -8.84
CA ALA A 144 -9.15 -20.68 -9.20
C ALA A 144 -8.95 -21.58 -7.99
#